data_9532c96b6cfbee90dd392dae78136c37
#
_entry.id   9532c96b6cfbee90dd392dae78136c37
#
_cell.length_a   1.000
_cell.length_b   1.000
_cell.length_c   1.000
_cell.angle_alpha   90.00
_cell.angle_beta   90.00
_cell.angle_gamma   90.00
#
_symmetry.space_group_name_H-M   'P 1'
#
loop_
_entity.id
_entity.type
_entity.pdbx_description
1 polymer ?
#
loop_
_entity_poly.entity_id
_entity_poly.type
_entity_poly.pdbx_seq_one_letter_code
_entity_poly.pdbx_strand_id
1 'polypeptide(L)'
;MVANSPSDGAVDLYVLMDDGTIATTEIKNAVLAACNDDTVRPLTDKVSVKDPQKVSYNITFTYYVPKDSSLSSTEIKAAVDKAVAEFVAWQCGKLGRDINPSVLTGKLMQTGIKRVALTSPVFTTLRDGSDDTTPQVASVGTITATNGGYEDE
;
A
#
# COMPACT_ATOMS: atom_id res chain seq x y z
N MET A 1 -7.70 9.75 -5.14
CA MET A 1 -9.09 9.58 -5.64
C MET A 1 -9.03 9.16 -7.10
N VAL A 2 -9.88 8.20 -7.49
CA VAL A 2 -10.07 7.74 -8.88
C VAL A 2 -11.54 7.87 -9.23
N ALA A 3 -11.85 8.28 -10.46
CA ALA A 3 -13.19 8.40 -10.98
C ALA A 3 -13.37 7.46 -12.18
N ASN A 4 -14.42 6.66 -12.17
CA ASN A 4 -14.78 5.75 -13.25
C ASN A 4 -16.17 6.07 -13.77
N SER A 5 -16.41 5.79 -15.06
CA SER A 5 -17.72 5.93 -15.70
C SER A 5 -18.27 4.57 -16.10
N PRO A 6 -18.93 3.83 -15.17
CA PRO A 6 -19.36 2.45 -15.44
C PRO A 6 -20.47 2.37 -16.47
N SER A 7 -21.17 3.46 -16.74
CA SER A 7 -22.19 3.58 -17.78
C SER A 7 -22.47 5.05 -18.08
N ASP A 8 -23.16 5.32 -19.21
CA ASP A 8 -23.55 6.68 -19.58
C ASP A 8 -24.37 7.34 -18.45
N GLY A 9 -23.96 8.54 -18.06
CA GLY A 9 -24.61 9.31 -16.99
C GLY A 9 -24.37 8.79 -15.56
N ALA A 10 -23.36 7.93 -15.34
CA ALA A 10 -22.97 7.48 -14.01
C ALA A 10 -21.46 7.70 -13.79
N VAL A 11 -21.10 8.20 -12.61
CA VAL A 11 -19.72 8.38 -12.19
C VAL A 11 -19.52 7.76 -10.81
N ASP A 12 -18.59 6.83 -10.71
CA ASP A 12 -18.16 6.22 -9.45
C ASP A 12 -16.84 6.86 -8.98
N LEU A 13 -16.82 7.39 -7.78
CA LEU A 13 -15.65 7.97 -7.14
C LEU A 13 -15.08 7.02 -6.10
N TYR A 14 -13.80 6.71 -6.19
CA TYR A 14 -13.08 5.89 -5.22
C TYR A 14 -12.11 6.76 -4.44
N VAL A 15 -12.31 6.84 -3.13
CA VAL A 15 -11.53 7.70 -2.22
C VAL A 15 -10.65 6.84 -1.33
N LEU A 16 -9.36 7.19 -1.29
CA LEU A 16 -8.38 6.63 -0.37
C LEU A 16 -7.85 7.75 0.51
N MET A 17 -7.72 7.50 1.80
CA MET A 17 -7.11 8.44 2.75
C MET A 17 -5.59 8.45 2.60
N ASP A 18 -4.93 9.50 3.05
CA ASP A 18 -3.46 9.65 2.94
C ASP A 18 -2.69 8.55 3.69
N ASP A 19 -3.30 7.99 4.73
CA ASP A 19 -2.75 6.85 5.49
C ASP A 19 -3.05 5.48 4.85
N GLY A 20 -3.67 5.45 3.67
CA GLY A 20 -4.06 4.24 2.96
C GLY A 20 -5.31 3.54 3.52
N THR A 21 -6.02 4.16 4.46
CA THR A 21 -7.30 3.64 4.94
C THR A 21 -8.44 3.98 3.99
N ILE A 22 -9.49 3.18 4.06
CA ILE A 22 -10.72 3.45 3.32
C ILE A 22 -11.47 4.59 4.00
N ALA A 23 -12.00 5.52 3.20
CA ALA A 23 -12.77 6.66 3.69
C ALA A 23 -13.97 6.22 4.52
N THR A 24 -14.19 6.89 5.65
CA THR A 24 -15.39 6.67 6.48
C THR A 24 -16.66 7.12 5.75
N THR A 25 -17.82 6.67 6.23
CA THR A 25 -19.11 7.08 5.67
C THR A 25 -19.28 8.59 5.70
N GLU A 26 -18.80 9.28 6.73
CA GLU A 26 -18.86 10.74 6.86
C GLU A 26 -18.06 11.44 5.76
N ILE A 27 -16.84 10.96 5.50
CA ILE A 27 -15.98 11.50 4.45
C ILE A 27 -16.59 11.23 3.07
N LYS A 28 -17.12 10.01 2.83
CA LYS A 28 -17.81 9.67 1.58
C LYS A 28 -19.02 10.57 1.34
N ASN A 29 -19.81 10.85 2.37
CA ASN A 29 -20.95 11.77 2.29
C ASN A 29 -20.51 13.21 2.03
N ALA A 30 -19.42 13.68 2.64
CA ALA A 30 -18.86 15.00 2.40
C ALA A 30 -18.37 15.15 0.95
N VAL A 31 -17.68 14.15 0.42
CA VAL A 31 -17.24 14.12 -0.99
C VAL A 31 -18.45 14.10 -1.92
N LEU A 32 -19.46 13.28 -1.63
CA LEU A 32 -20.69 13.20 -2.42
C LEU A 32 -21.43 14.53 -2.43
N ALA A 33 -21.55 15.21 -1.28
CA ALA A 33 -22.19 16.52 -1.19
C ALA A 33 -21.44 17.59 -2.00
N ALA A 34 -20.11 17.59 -1.93
CA ALA A 34 -19.29 18.51 -2.72
C ALA A 34 -19.40 18.28 -4.23
N CYS A 35 -19.54 17.02 -4.66
CA CYS A 35 -19.69 16.66 -6.07
C CYS A 35 -21.13 16.86 -6.59
N ASN A 36 -22.13 16.86 -5.71
CA ASN A 36 -23.55 17.07 -6.08
C ASN A 36 -23.98 18.55 -6.01
N ASP A 37 -23.07 19.48 -5.77
CA ASP A 37 -23.36 20.90 -5.84
C ASP A 37 -23.79 21.26 -7.29
N ASP A 38 -24.94 21.89 -7.46
CA ASP A 38 -25.54 22.25 -8.75
C ASP A 38 -24.63 23.15 -9.61
N THR A 39 -23.60 23.77 -9.01
CA THR A 39 -22.61 24.59 -9.70
C THR A 39 -21.43 23.78 -10.28
N VAL A 40 -21.29 22.51 -9.89
CA VAL A 40 -20.10 21.67 -10.22
C VAL A 40 -20.47 20.51 -11.15
N ARG A 41 -21.74 20.12 -11.25
CA ARG A 41 -22.20 18.92 -11.93
C ARG A 41 -23.13 19.21 -13.12
N PRO A 42 -22.97 18.50 -14.29
CA PRO A 42 -24.02 18.41 -15.29
C PRO A 42 -25.28 17.75 -14.68
N LEU A 43 -26.44 18.29 -14.95
CA LEU A 43 -27.75 17.88 -14.37
C LEU A 43 -28.14 16.41 -14.58
N THR A 44 -27.40 15.64 -15.40
CA THR A 44 -27.73 14.28 -15.83
C THR A 44 -26.91 13.19 -15.18
N ASP A 45 -25.75 13.52 -14.54
CA ASP A 45 -24.82 12.50 -14.07
C ASP A 45 -25.10 12.12 -12.61
N LYS A 46 -25.26 10.81 -12.36
CA LYS A 46 -25.38 10.25 -11.03
C LYS A 46 -24.00 9.95 -10.47
N VAL A 47 -23.58 10.71 -9.45
CA VAL A 47 -22.32 10.49 -8.73
C VAL A 47 -22.55 9.55 -7.55
N SER A 48 -21.67 8.54 -7.42
CA SER A 48 -21.61 7.62 -6.27
C SER A 48 -20.21 7.56 -5.71
N VAL A 49 -20.07 7.50 -4.39
CA VAL A 49 -18.76 7.30 -3.73
C VAL A 49 -18.68 5.86 -3.24
N LYS A 50 -17.66 5.14 -3.72
CA LYS A 50 -17.45 3.71 -3.48
C LYS A 50 -16.13 3.42 -2.81
N ASP A 51 -16.01 2.22 -2.26
CA ASP A 51 -14.77 1.72 -1.66
C ASP A 51 -13.93 0.98 -2.70
N PRO A 52 -12.60 1.17 -2.68
CA PRO A 52 -11.70 0.35 -3.47
C PRO A 52 -11.66 -1.08 -2.96
N GLN A 53 -11.28 -2.01 -3.82
CA GLN A 53 -11.10 -3.41 -3.44
C GLN A 53 -9.76 -3.57 -2.71
N LYS A 54 -9.78 -4.15 -1.50
CA LYS A 54 -8.56 -4.52 -0.78
C LYS A 54 -7.95 -5.80 -1.35
N VAL A 55 -6.64 -5.78 -1.57
CA VAL A 55 -5.83 -6.96 -1.92
C VAL A 55 -4.85 -7.20 -0.78
N SER A 56 -5.09 -8.27 -0.03
CA SER A 56 -4.25 -8.62 1.13
C SER A 56 -2.94 -9.25 0.70
N TYR A 57 -1.85 -8.90 1.39
CA TYR A 57 -0.55 -9.54 1.24
C TYR A 57 0.13 -9.70 2.60
N ASN A 58 1.00 -10.70 2.72
CA ASN A 58 1.83 -10.91 3.90
C ASN A 58 3.27 -10.51 3.61
N ILE A 59 4.01 -10.18 4.66
CA ILE A 59 5.46 -9.95 4.60
C ILE A 59 6.14 -11.05 5.41
N THR A 60 6.98 -11.84 4.75
CA THR A 60 7.75 -12.90 5.40
C THR A 60 9.16 -12.92 4.82
N PHE A 61 10.15 -12.72 5.66
CA PHE A 61 11.55 -12.74 5.27
C PHE A 61 12.46 -13.11 6.43
N THR A 62 13.66 -13.58 6.07
CA THR A 62 14.78 -13.76 6.99
C THR A 62 15.89 -12.82 6.59
N TYR A 63 16.44 -12.07 7.55
CA TYR A 63 17.58 -11.19 7.31
C TYR A 63 18.82 -11.71 8.05
N TYR A 64 19.98 -11.43 7.48
CA TYR A 64 21.26 -11.83 8.03
C TYR A 64 22.14 -10.60 8.24
N VAL A 65 22.90 -10.59 9.32
CA VAL A 65 23.72 -9.47 9.75
C VAL A 65 25.20 -9.77 9.50
N PRO A 66 26.01 -8.82 9.00
CA PRO A 66 27.45 -9.05 8.89
C PRO A 66 28.06 -9.17 10.29
N LYS A 67 29.04 -10.06 10.47
CA LYS A 67 29.71 -10.29 11.76
C LYS A 67 30.51 -9.07 12.25
N ASP A 68 30.97 -8.26 11.35
CA ASP A 68 31.71 -7.02 11.63
C ASP A 68 30.81 -5.80 11.82
N SER A 69 29.49 -6.00 11.89
CA SER A 69 28.56 -4.91 12.13
C SER A 69 28.86 -4.17 13.44
N SER A 70 28.95 -2.85 13.34
CA SER A 70 29.09 -1.97 14.52
C SER A 70 27.78 -1.75 15.27
N LEU A 71 26.63 -2.17 14.68
CA LEU A 71 25.31 -2.02 15.27
C LEU A 71 24.95 -3.26 16.10
N SER A 72 24.30 -3.02 17.23
CA SER A 72 23.74 -4.11 18.03
C SER A 72 22.56 -4.78 17.33
N SER A 73 22.25 -6.00 17.74
CA SER A 73 21.08 -6.73 17.21
C SER A 73 19.75 -5.99 17.44
N THR A 74 19.65 -5.22 18.53
CA THR A 74 18.48 -4.40 18.84
C THR A 74 18.35 -3.21 17.89
N GLU A 75 19.46 -2.53 17.57
CA GLU A 75 19.48 -1.42 16.62
C GLU A 75 19.15 -1.88 15.21
N ILE A 76 19.73 -3.00 14.78
CA ILE A 76 19.40 -3.63 13.48
C ILE A 76 17.94 -4.00 13.40
N LYS A 77 17.40 -4.64 14.46
CA LYS A 77 15.98 -4.99 14.49
C LYS A 77 15.09 -3.76 14.39
N ALA A 78 15.40 -2.70 15.14
CA ALA A 78 14.63 -1.45 15.08
C ALA A 78 14.67 -0.80 13.69
N ALA A 79 15.84 -0.83 13.02
CA ALA A 79 15.99 -0.32 11.65
C ALA A 79 15.19 -1.17 10.64
N VAL A 80 15.20 -2.49 10.78
CA VAL A 80 14.41 -3.41 9.96
C VAL A 80 12.92 -3.17 10.16
N ASP A 81 12.44 -3.10 11.40
CA ASP A 81 11.03 -2.83 11.72
C ASP A 81 10.57 -1.49 11.13
N LYS A 82 11.41 -0.46 11.20
CA LYS A 82 11.14 0.85 10.59
C LYS A 82 11.07 0.77 9.08
N ALA A 83 11.99 0.08 8.43
CA ALA A 83 11.99 -0.09 6.97
C ALA A 83 10.73 -0.83 6.47
N VAL A 84 10.27 -1.84 7.23
CA VAL A 84 9.02 -2.54 6.95
C VAL A 84 7.82 -1.60 7.09
N ALA A 85 7.75 -0.81 8.17
CA ALA A 85 6.67 0.15 8.39
C ALA A 85 6.60 1.22 7.27
N GLU A 86 7.75 1.73 6.84
CA GLU A 86 7.84 2.67 5.72
C GLU A 86 7.39 2.04 4.38
N PHE A 87 7.73 0.77 4.16
CA PHE A 87 7.25 0.05 2.98
C PHE A 87 5.73 -0.11 3.02
N VAL A 88 5.16 -0.53 4.15
CA VAL A 88 3.71 -0.70 4.31
C VAL A 88 2.97 0.60 4.06
N ALA A 89 3.42 1.70 4.66
CA ALA A 89 2.83 3.03 4.46
C ALA A 89 2.89 3.47 2.99
N TRP A 90 4.05 3.27 2.35
CA TRP A 90 4.19 3.57 0.93
C TRP A 90 3.29 2.69 0.06
N GLN A 91 3.23 1.39 0.33
CA GLN A 91 2.49 0.42 -0.48
C GLN A 91 0.99 0.68 -0.45
N CYS A 92 0.40 1.00 0.70
CA CYS A 92 -1.04 1.27 0.83
C CYS A 92 -1.44 2.71 0.44
N GLY A 93 -0.49 3.63 0.27
CA GLY A 93 -0.75 5.06 0.07
C GLY A 93 -1.25 5.44 -1.34
N LYS A 94 -1.50 4.48 -2.24
CA LYS A 94 -1.98 4.77 -3.59
C LYS A 94 -2.83 3.63 -4.15
N LEU A 95 -3.97 3.99 -4.78
CA LEU A 95 -4.78 3.06 -5.56
C LEU A 95 -3.99 2.55 -6.78
N GLY A 96 -4.13 1.26 -7.10
CA GLY A 96 -3.49 0.64 -8.25
C GLY A 96 -1.96 0.51 -8.14
N ARG A 97 -1.38 0.71 -6.96
CA ARG A 97 0.05 0.49 -6.79
C ARG A 97 0.33 -0.99 -6.67
N ASP A 98 1.06 -1.53 -7.63
CA ASP A 98 1.49 -2.93 -7.63
C ASP A 98 2.25 -3.28 -6.35
N ILE A 99 2.01 -4.47 -5.81
CA ILE A 99 2.77 -4.97 -4.66
C ILE A 99 4.17 -5.33 -5.16
N ASN A 100 5.16 -4.52 -4.78
CA ASN A 100 6.51 -4.63 -5.31
C ASN A 100 7.54 -5.06 -4.25
N PRO A 101 7.92 -6.35 -4.23
CA PRO A 101 8.91 -6.87 -3.29
C PRO A 101 10.30 -6.25 -3.44
N SER A 102 10.66 -5.74 -4.62
CA SER A 102 11.96 -5.10 -4.83
C SER A 102 12.11 -3.80 -4.03
N VAL A 103 11.01 -3.05 -3.84
CA VAL A 103 11.03 -1.84 -3.01
C VAL A 103 11.26 -2.20 -1.54
N LEU A 104 10.62 -3.26 -1.05
CA LEU A 104 10.86 -3.77 0.31
C LEU A 104 12.30 -4.20 0.48
N THR A 105 12.84 -4.99 -0.45
CA THR A 105 14.24 -5.42 -0.42
C THR A 105 15.19 -4.21 -0.41
N GLY A 106 14.95 -3.21 -1.27
CA GLY A 106 15.76 -2.00 -1.31
C GLY A 106 15.79 -1.23 0.02
N LYS A 107 14.63 -1.11 0.69
CA LYS A 107 14.54 -0.47 2.01
C LYS A 107 15.26 -1.30 3.09
N LEU A 108 15.10 -2.61 3.08
CA LEU A 108 15.76 -3.51 4.03
C LEU A 108 17.28 -3.46 3.89
N MET A 109 17.81 -3.45 2.67
CA MET A 109 19.27 -3.38 2.44
C MET A 109 19.91 -2.09 2.92
N GLN A 110 19.15 -1.04 3.18
CA GLN A 110 19.64 0.22 3.76
C GLN A 110 19.76 0.18 5.29
N THR A 111 19.35 -0.90 5.95
CA THR A 111 19.33 -1.01 7.42
C THR A 111 20.64 -1.52 8.03
N GLY A 112 21.64 -1.82 7.21
CA GLY A 112 22.92 -2.40 7.65
C GLY A 112 22.92 -3.93 7.74
N ILE A 113 21.89 -4.59 7.19
CA ILE A 113 21.89 -6.06 7.04
C ILE A 113 22.77 -6.44 5.84
N LYS A 114 23.33 -7.65 5.88
CA LYS A 114 24.13 -8.21 4.80
C LYS A 114 23.28 -8.64 3.60
N ARG A 115 22.23 -9.38 3.87
CA ARG A 115 21.30 -9.89 2.87
C ARG A 115 19.94 -10.18 3.46
N VAL A 116 18.94 -10.27 2.60
CA VAL A 116 17.59 -10.68 2.94
C VAL A 116 17.14 -11.85 2.04
N ALA A 117 16.53 -12.86 2.66
CA ALA A 117 15.83 -13.94 1.97
C ALA A 117 14.33 -13.66 2.09
N LEU A 118 13.75 -13.07 1.05
CA LEU A 118 12.35 -12.68 0.99
C LEU A 118 11.50 -13.85 0.47
N THR A 119 10.51 -14.27 1.25
CA THR A 119 9.55 -15.31 0.86
C THR A 119 8.25 -14.68 0.34
N SER A 120 7.78 -13.63 0.97
CA SER A 120 6.62 -12.84 0.56
C SER A 120 6.81 -11.36 0.93
N PRO A 121 6.17 -10.43 0.21
CA PRO A 121 5.24 -10.62 -0.90
C PRO A 121 5.91 -11.05 -2.20
N VAL A 122 5.11 -11.59 -3.12
CA VAL A 122 5.48 -11.73 -4.53
C VAL A 122 4.97 -10.52 -5.32
N PHE A 123 5.58 -10.23 -6.46
CA PHE A 123 5.10 -9.15 -7.32
C PHE A 123 3.65 -9.43 -7.75
N THR A 124 2.77 -8.47 -7.50
CA THR A 124 1.34 -8.59 -7.80
C THR A 124 0.84 -7.29 -8.41
N THR A 125 0.30 -7.37 -9.61
CA THR A 125 -0.30 -6.22 -10.29
C THR A 125 -1.66 -5.89 -9.68
N LEU A 126 -1.90 -4.61 -9.40
CA LEU A 126 -3.16 -4.09 -8.89
C LEU A 126 -3.82 -3.19 -9.95
N ARG A 127 -5.16 -3.28 -10.05
CA ARG A 127 -5.94 -2.41 -10.94
C ARG A 127 -5.99 -0.99 -10.37
N ASP A 128 -5.74 -0.03 -11.24
CA ASP A 128 -5.78 1.41 -10.90
C ASP A 128 -7.14 2.06 -11.20
N GLY A 129 -8.03 1.33 -11.87
CA GLY A 129 -9.35 1.80 -12.28
C GLY A 129 -9.39 2.56 -13.61
N SER A 130 -8.30 2.57 -14.37
CA SER A 130 -8.24 3.29 -15.66
C SER A 130 -9.10 2.68 -16.77
N ASP A 131 -9.54 1.44 -16.60
CA ASP A 131 -10.38 0.66 -17.52
C ASP A 131 -11.82 0.51 -17.01
N ASP A 132 -12.33 1.48 -16.23
CA ASP A 132 -13.65 1.46 -15.58
C ASP A 132 -13.87 0.27 -14.62
N THR A 133 -12.81 -0.41 -14.22
CA THR A 133 -12.87 -1.45 -13.19
C THR A 133 -12.70 -0.84 -11.78
N THR A 134 -13.15 -1.58 -10.77
CA THR A 134 -12.93 -1.16 -9.38
C THR A 134 -11.43 -1.12 -9.07
N PRO A 135 -10.87 0.03 -8.70
CA PRO A 135 -9.48 0.14 -8.32
C PRO A 135 -9.16 -0.68 -7.07
N GLN A 136 -7.93 -1.13 -6.98
CA GLN A 136 -7.44 -1.95 -5.88
C GLN A 136 -6.45 -1.18 -5.01
N VAL A 137 -6.41 -1.54 -3.74
CA VAL A 137 -5.40 -1.05 -2.78
C VAL A 137 -4.80 -2.21 -2.01
N ALA A 138 -3.48 -2.19 -1.86
CA ALA A 138 -2.77 -3.19 -1.09
C ALA A 138 -3.05 -3.03 0.41
N SER A 139 -3.27 -4.14 1.10
CA SER A 139 -3.52 -4.18 2.54
C SER A 139 -2.62 -5.23 3.18
N VAL A 140 -1.71 -4.81 4.07
CA VAL A 140 -0.83 -5.74 4.75
C VAL A 140 -1.60 -6.60 5.75
N GLY A 141 -1.30 -7.89 5.73
CA GLY A 141 -1.77 -8.87 6.72
C GLY A 141 -0.70 -9.13 7.78
N THR A 142 -0.20 -10.37 7.85
CA THR A 142 0.82 -10.77 8.82
C THR A 142 2.22 -10.35 8.37
N ILE A 143 3.00 -9.83 9.32
CA ILE A 143 4.41 -9.49 9.13
C ILE A 143 5.26 -10.43 9.97
N THR A 144 6.16 -11.20 9.33
CA THR A 144 7.09 -12.13 9.98
C THR A 144 8.51 -11.81 9.52
N ALA A 145 9.28 -11.14 10.36
CA ALA A 145 10.68 -10.84 10.15
C ALA A 145 11.53 -11.71 11.08
N THR A 146 12.38 -12.55 10.52
CA THR A 146 13.23 -13.47 11.27
C THR A 146 14.69 -13.05 11.17
N ASN A 147 15.39 -12.97 12.30
CA ASN A 147 16.84 -12.82 12.30
C ASN A 147 17.49 -14.19 12.07
N GLY A 148 18.16 -14.35 10.95
CA GLY A 148 18.86 -15.57 10.56
C GLY A 148 20.27 -15.70 11.17
N GLY A 149 20.70 -14.69 11.95
CA GLY A 149 22.01 -14.68 12.60
C GLY A 149 23.06 -13.87 11.84
N TYR A 150 24.29 -14.07 12.24
CA TYR A 150 25.47 -13.37 11.71
C TYR A 150 26.18 -14.23 10.66
N GLU A 151 26.62 -13.59 9.60
CA GLU A 151 27.37 -14.24 8.52
C GLU A 151 28.70 -13.52 8.26
N ASP A 152 29.74 -14.29 7.92
CA ASP A 152 31.00 -13.76 7.40
C ASP A 152 30.81 -13.24 5.97
N GLU A 153 31.67 -12.35 5.49
CA GLU A 153 31.73 -11.89 4.10
C GLU A 153 32.11 -13.03 3.12
#